data_ac792f8e85638a3ce9a2408265a6345a
#
_entry.id   ac792f8e85638a3ce9a2408265a6345a
#
_cell.length_a   1.000
_cell.length_b   1.000
_cell.length_c   1.000
_cell.angle_alpha   90.00
_cell.angle_beta   90.00
_cell.angle_gamma   90.00
#
_symmetry.space_group_name_H-M   'P 1'
#
loop_
_entity.id
_entity.type
_entity.pdbx_description
1 polymer ?
#
loop_
_entity_poly.entity_id
_entity_poly.type
_entity_poly.pdbx_seq_one_letter_code
_entity_poly.pdbx_strand_id
1 'polypeptide(L)'
;MDIQLKRGLLDVCVLAAIRSEDSYSYKIIKDMKPYIELSESTLYTILKRLESSDMLTVRTAEHGGRLRKYYHITDKGLKRIEDFKKEWDEILSIYRFVTKEDNDE
;
A
#
# COMPACT_ATOMS: atom_id res chain seq x y z
N MET A 1 2.51 6.80 -15.63
CA MET A 1 3.43 6.12 -14.71
C MET A 1 3.65 4.69 -15.18
N ASP A 2 4.88 4.22 -15.08
CA ASP A 2 5.21 2.85 -15.43
C ASP A 2 4.35 1.86 -14.63
N ILE A 3 3.89 0.79 -15.30
CA ILE A 3 2.95 -0.15 -14.69
C ILE A 3 3.56 -0.90 -13.50
N GLN A 4 4.84 -1.28 -13.62
CA GLN A 4 5.51 -1.99 -12.54
C GLN A 4 5.74 -1.09 -11.33
N LEU A 5 6.13 0.14 -11.57
CA LEU A 5 6.30 1.12 -10.51
C LEU A 5 4.97 1.38 -9.81
N LYS A 6 3.90 1.58 -10.57
CA LYS A 6 2.59 1.84 -10.01
C LYS A 6 2.12 0.68 -9.14
N ARG A 7 2.36 -0.55 -9.60
CA ARG A 7 1.97 -1.75 -8.86
C ARG A 7 2.64 -1.79 -7.49
N GLY A 8 3.94 -1.53 -7.44
CA GLY A 8 4.67 -1.51 -6.18
C GLY A 8 4.18 -0.43 -5.24
N LEU A 9 3.87 0.76 -5.78
CA LEU A 9 3.34 1.85 -4.99
C LEU A 9 1.96 1.52 -4.43
N LEU A 10 1.11 0.88 -5.23
CA LEU A 10 -0.22 0.49 -4.78
C LEU A 10 -0.17 -0.50 -3.62
N ASP A 11 0.74 -1.48 -3.70
CA ASP A 11 0.91 -2.46 -2.62
C ASP A 11 1.23 -1.77 -1.30
N VAL A 12 2.20 -0.87 -1.31
CA VAL A 12 2.61 -0.15 -0.09
C VAL A 12 1.50 0.77 0.40
N CYS A 13 0.78 1.42 -0.51
CA CYS A 13 -0.35 2.28 -0.12
C CYS A 13 -1.45 1.49 0.58
N VAL A 14 -1.78 0.30 0.07
CA VAL A 14 -2.78 -0.55 0.71
C VAL A 14 -2.32 -0.97 2.10
N LEU A 15 -1.06 -1.36 2.24
CA LEU A 15 -0.51 -1.73 3.55
C LEU A 15 -0.56 -0.53 4.51
N ALA A 16 -0.23 0.66 4.02
CA ALA A 16 -0.28 1.87 4.85
C ALA A 16 -1.70 2.18 5.30
N ALA A 17 -2.69 1.90 4.46
CA ALA A 17 -4.09 2.16 4.78
C ALA A 17 -4.60 1.29 5.93
N ILE A 18 -3.95 0.15 6.18
CA ILE A 18 -4.35 -0.75 7.27
C ILE A 18 -3.33 -0.78 8.40
N ARG A 19 -2.33 0.12 8.36
CA ARG A 19 -1.23 0.08 9.34
C ARG A 19 -1.66 0.41 10.75
N SER A 20 -2.48 1.45 10.92
CA SER A 20 -2.84 1.95 12.24
C SER A 20 -3.97 1.14 12.88
N GLU A 21 -4.86 0.60 12.06
CA GLU A 21 -5.98 -0.20 12.53
C GLU A 21 -6.52 -1.03 11.37
N ASP A 22 -7.23 -2.09 11.70
CA ASP A 22 -7.87 -2.93 10.69
C ASP A 22 -8.82 -2.11 9.85
N SER A 23 -8.94 -2.46 8.58
CA SER A 23 -9.79 -1.70 7.66
C SER A 23 -10.51 -2.64 6.71
N TYR A 24 -11.37 -2.09 5.88
CA TYR A 24 -12.16 -2.84 4.92
C TYR A 24 -12.13 -2.12 3.58
N SER A 25 -12.53 -2.81 2.51
CA SER A 25 -12.28 -2.34 1.15
C SER A 25 -12.79 -0.93 0.88
N TYR A 26 -14.02 -0.61 1.30
CA TYR A 26 -14.57 0.73 1.05
C TYR A 26 -13.72 1.82 1.71
N LYS A 27 -13.34 1.60 2.96
CA LYS A 27 -12.54 2.58 3.69
C LYS A 27 -11.14 2.71 3.10
N ILE A 28 -10.54 1.59 2.68
CA ILE A 28 -9.21 1.61 2.05
C ILE A 28 -9.24 2.49 0.81
N ILE A 29 -10.22 2.27 -0.07
CA ILE A 29 -10.36 3.07 -1.30
C ILE A 29 -10.55 4.54 -0.96
N LYS A 30 -11.40 4.82 0.01
CA LYS A 30 -11.69 6.19 0.43
C LYS A 30 -10.45 6.89 0.97
N ASP A 31 -9.68 6.20 1.82
CA ASP A 31 -8.48 6.78 2.42
C ASP A 31 -7.38 7.01 1.39
N MET A 32 -7.31 6.17 0.37
CA MET A 32 -6.29 6.29 -0.68
C MET A 32 -6.64 7.32 -1.74
N LYS A 33 -7.91 7.66 -1.88
CA LYS A 33 -8.40 8.49 -2.99
C LYS A 33 -7.66 9.82 -3.17
N PRO A 34 -7.30 10.57 -2.11
CA PRO A 34 -6.56 11.82 -2.31
C PRO A 34 -5.19 11.65 -2.96
N TYR A 35 -4.64 10.44 -2.93
CA TYR A 35 -3.28 10.18 -3.41
C TYR A 35 -3.26 9.37 -4.69
N ILE A 36 -4.11 8.35 -4.77
CA ILE A 36 -4.13 7.47 -5.93
C ILE A 36 -5.50 6.81 -6.04
N GLU A 37 -6.05 6.83 -7.25
CA GLU A 37 -7.35 6.20 -7.49
C GLU A 37 -7.20 4.72 -7.77
N LEU A 38 -8.17 3.97 -7.29
CA LEU A 38 -8.11 2.52 -7.28
C LEU A 38 -9.52 1.95 -7.41
N SER A 39 -9.73 1.08 -8.37
CA SER A 39 -11.02 0.40 -8.51
C SER A 39 -11.14 -0.71 -7.49
N GLU A 40 -12.38 -1.11 -7.23
CA GLU A 40 -12.64 -2.21 -6.30
C GLU A 40 -11.99 -3.51 -6.75
N SER A 41 -12.09 -3.83 -8.04
CA SER A 41 -11.50 -5.06 -8.56
C SER A 41 -10.00 -5.07 -8.47
N THR A 42 -9.35 -3.93 -8.70
CA THR A 42 -7.91 -3.82 -8.56
C THR A 42 -7.50 -3.99 -7.09
N LEU A 43 -8.27 -3.38 -6.18
CA LEU A 43 -7.99 -3.54 -4.75
C LEU A 43 -8.06 -5.01 -4.33
N TYR A 44 -9.09 -5.73 -4.78
CA TYR A 44 -9.21 -7.15 -4.44
C TYR A 44 -8.00 -7.96 -4.91
N THR A 45 -7.51 -7.66 -6.11
CA THR A 45 -6.33 -8.34 -6.64
C THR A 45 -5.11 -8.07 -5.75
N ILE A 46 -4.94 -6.82 -5.32
CA ILE A 46 -3.84 -6.44 -4.44
C ILE A 46 -3.96 -7.12 -3.08
N LEU A 47 -5.16 -7.09 -2.49
CA LEU A 47 -5.39 -7.70 -1.18
C LEU A 47 -5.10 -9.20 -1.19
N LYS A 48 -5.50 -9.90 -2.25
CA LYS A 48 -5.23 -11.33 -2.39
C LYS A 48 -3.72 -11.59 -2.49
N ARG A 49 -3.02 -10.77 -3.25
CA ARG A 49 -1.58 -10.93 -3.42
C ARG A 49 -0.86 -10.69 -2.09
N LEU A 50 -1.25 -9.67 -1.36
CA LEU A 50 -0.64 -9.36 -0.07
C LEU A 50 -0.94 -10.44 0.96
N GLU A 51 -2.14 -10.99 0.92
CA GLU A 51 -2.49 -12.10 1.79
C GLU A 51 -1.64 -13.34 1.49
N SER A 52 -1.50 -13.66 0.20
CA SER A 52 -0.68 -14.79 -0.23
C SER A 52 0.78 -14.64 0.16
N SER A 53 1.24 -13.40 0.30
CA SER A 53 2.63 -13.11 0.71
C SER A 53 2.75 -12.94 2.23
N ASP A 54 1.69 -13.22 2.98
CA ASP A 54 1.66 -13.11 4.44
C ASP A 54 1.88 -11.69 4.95
N MET A 55 1.58 -10.69 4.15
CA MET A 55 1.72 -9.29 4.56
C MET A 55 0.48 -8.75 5.23
N LEU A 56 -0.64 -9.46 5.09
CA LEU A 56 -1.86 -9.15 5.82
C LEU A 56 -2.65 -10.43 6.07
N THR A 57 -3.56 -10.36 7.03
CA THR A 57 -4.53 -11.42 7.30
C THR A 57 -5.93 -10.86 7.15
N VAL A 58 -6.90 -11.76 6.98
CA VAL A 58 -8.29 -11.39 6.74
C VAL A 58 -9.16 -12.05 7.80
N ARG A 59 -10.09 -11.30 8.35
CA ARG A 59 -11.14 -11.87 9.21
C ARG A 59 -12.48 -11.32 8.73
N THR A 60 -13.53 -12.07 9.03
CA THR A 60 -14.89 -11.66 8.69
C THR A 60 -15.63 -11.34 9.98
N ALA A 61 -16.36 -10.23 9.98
CA ALA A 61 -17.16 -9.84 11.12
C ALA A 61 -18.49 -9.25 10.64
N GLU A 62 -19.49 -9.34 11.48
CA GLU A 62 -20.80 -8.78 11.15
C GLU A 62 -20.80 -7.28 11.37
N HIS A 63 -21.41 -6.56 10.43
CA HIS A 63 -21.56 -5.12 10.53
C HIS A 63 -22.89 -4.74 9.87
N GLY A 64 -23.80 -4.16 10.64
CA GLY A 64 -25.10 -3.76 10.12
C GLY A 64 -25.88 -4.88 9.48
N GLY A 65 -25.81 -6.08 10.04
CA GLY A 65 -26.52 -7.24 9.53
C GLY A 65 -25.86 -7.93 8.36
N ARG A 66 -24.67 -7.51 7.96
CA ARG A 66 -23.93 -8.09 6.84
C ARG A 66 -22.56 -8.52 7.28
N LEU A 67 -22.00 -9.52 6.60
CA LEU A 67 -20.63 -9.95 6.82
C LEU A 67 -19.70 -9.00 6.08
N ARG A 68 -18.65 -8.56 6.75
CA ARG A 68 -17.65 -7.66 6.19
C ARG A 68 -16.25 -8.23 6.43
N LYS A 69 -15.41 -8.20 5.42
CA LYS A 69 -14.02 -8.62 5.56
C LYS A 69 -13.17 -7.46 6.08
N TYR A 70 -12.39 -7.75 7.10
CA TYR A 70 -11.43 -6.80 7.68
C TYR A 70 -10.02 -7.31 7.44
N TYR A 71 -9.14 -6.38 7.13
CA TYR A 71 -7.76 -6.69 6.78
C TYR A 71 -6.84 -6.13 7.86
N HIS A 72 -5.92 -6.97 8.30
CA HIS A 72 -4.99 -6.66 9.38
C HIS A 72 -3.57 -6.81 8.87
N ILE A 73 -2.71 -5.82 9.11
CA ILE A 73 -1.32 -5.87 8.67
C ILE A 73 -0.51 -6.79 9.59
N THR A 74 0.40 -7.56 9.00
CA THR A 74 1.29 -8.43 9.75
C THR A 74 2.63 -7.73 9.96
N ASP A 75 3.52 -8.35 10.77
CA ASP A 75 4.88 -7.84 10.94
C ASP A 75 5.61 -7.79 9.60
N LYS A 76 5.37 -8.77 8.74
CA LYS A 76 5.97 -8.78 7.41
C LYS A 76 5.48 -7.60 6.56
N GLY A 77 4.19 -7.26 6.70
CA GLY A 77 3.65 -6.09 6.03
C GLY A 77 4.26 -4.79 6.55
N LEU A 78 4.44 -4.69 7.86
CA LEU A 78 5.09 -3.52 8.46
C LEU A 78 6.53 -3.39 7.96
N LYS A 79 7.24 -4.52 7.85
CA LYS A 79 8.59 -4.52 7.32
C LYS A 79 8.63 -4.04 5.88
N ARG A 80 7.64 -4.43 5.07
CA ARG A 80 7.57 -3.97 3.68
C ARG A 80 7.47 -2.44 3.60
N ILE A 81 6.73 -1.82 4.51
CA ILE A 81 6.63 -0.35 4.55
C ILE A 81 8.01 0.24 4.91
N GLU A 82 8.70 -0.34 5.89
CA GLU A 82 10.02 0.15 6.28
C GLU A 82 11.04 -0.01 5.14
N ASP A 83 10.99 -1.12 4.43
CA ASP A 83 11.86 -1.32 3.27
C ASP A 83 11.57 -0.29 2.18
N PHE A 84 10.30 0.06 1.99
CA PHE A 84 9.91 1.08 1.03
C PHE A 84 10.54 2.43 1.36
N LYS A 85 10.56 2.80 2.64
CA LYS A 85 11.18 4.06 3.06
C LYS A 85 12.64 4.12 2.67
N LYS A 86 13.37 3.03 2.87
CA LYS A 86 14.78 2.95 2.51
C LYS A 86 15.00 3.00 1.01
N GLU A 87 14.18 2.27 0.28
CA GLU A 87 14.24 2.26 -1.18
C GLU A 87 13.99 3.67 -1.73
N TRP A 88 13.06 4.38 -1.13
CA TRP A 88 12.72 5.71 -1.59
C TRP A 88 13.86 6.70 -1.36
N ASP A 89 14.56 6.60 -0.24
CA ASP A 89 15.72 7.43 0.02
C ASP A 89 16.79 7.24 -1.05
N GLU A 90 17.01 5.98 -1.45
CA GLU A 90 17.95 5.69 -2.54
C GLU A 90 17.50 6.27 -3.86
N ILE A 91 16.20 6.14 -4.15
CA ILE A 91 15.61 6.70 -5.37
C ILE A 91 15.79 8.21 -5.40
N LEU A 92 15.58 8.88 -4.27
CA LEU A 92 15.77 10.34 -4.20
C LEU A 92 17.20 10.74 -4.50
N SER A 93 18.18 9.99 -4.01
CA SER A 93 19.58 10.25 -4.32
C SER A 93 19.83 10.15 -5.82
N ILE A 94 19.31 9.10 -6.43
CA ILE A 94 19.46 8.90 -7.87
C ILE A 94 18.74 10.02 -8.64
N TYR A 95 17.56 10.39 -8.18
CA TYR A 95 16.79 11.47 -8.79
C TYR A 95 17.59 12.77 -8.82
N ARG A 96 18.22 13.11 -7.70
CA ARG A 96 19.05 14.32 -7.62
C ARG A 96 20.21 14.27 -8.59
N PHE A 97 20.84 13.12 -8.72
CA PHE A 97 21.92 12.94 -9.68
C PHE A 97 21.40 13.14 -11.11
N VAL A 98 20.27 12.51 -11.42
CA VAL A 98 19.68 12.58 -12.78
C VAL A 98 19.29 14.00 -13.14
N THR A 99 18.71 14.74 -12.21
CA THR A 99 18.26 16.11 -12.44
C THR A 99 19.35 17.14 -12.16
N LYS A 100 20.42 16.74 -11.49
CA LYS A 100 21.54 17.62 -11.09
C LYS A 100 21.09 18.78 -10.22
N GLU A 101 20.06 18.56 -9.41
CA GLU A 101 19.51 19.61 -8.56
C GLU A 101 20.43 20.01 -7.42
N ASP A 102 21.29 19.11 -6.95
CA ASP A 102 22.23 19.39 -5.87
C ASP A 102 23.66 19.54 -6.35
N ASN A 103 23.86 19.91 -7.63
CA ASN A 103 25.17 20.06 -8.24
C ASN A 103 25.46 21.50 -8.58
N ASP A 104 24.97 22.42 -7.80
CA ASP A 104 25.09 23.84 -8.14
C ASP A 104 26.40 24.48 -7.73
N GLU A 105 27.21 23.74 -7.04
CA GLU A 105 28.53 24.29 -6.65
C GLU A 105 29.58 23.85 -7.59
#